data_e51fea1c53738278b68c1275ce704102
#
_entry.id   e51fea1c53738278b68c1275ce704102
#
_cell.length_a   1.000
_cell.length_b   1.000
_cell.length_c   1.000
_cell.angle_alpha   90.00
_cell.angle_beta   90.00
_cell.angle_gamma   90.00
#
_symmetry.space_group_name_H-M   'P 1'
#
loop_
_entity.id
_entity.type
_entity.pdbx_description
1 polymer ?
#
loop_
_entity_poly.entity_id
_entity_poly.type
_entity_poly.pdbx_seq_one_letter_code
_entity_poly.pdbx_strand_id
1 'polypeptide(L)'
;AAFGSLVGVGAATLVSVKLGQKDYDTAQRVLGNVLVLNIIIGLAFTVVTLIFLDPILYFFGGSDATVGYARDYMVVILLGNVVTHLYLGLNAVLRSAGHPQKAMVATIATVVINTILDPVFIYGFGWGIQGAAIATITAQVIALAWQFKLFSNKEELLHFHKGIFRLKKKIVVDSLAIGMAPFLMNLAACFIVILINQGLQHHGGDLAIGAFGIVNRLVFLFVMIVMGLNQGMQPIAGYNYGAKQYPRVTKVLKITIYAATIVTTTGFLMGMFIPRLAVSIFTTH
;
A
#
# COMPACT_ATOMS: atom_id res chain seq x y z
N ALA A 1 -0.41 -6.34 0.12
CA ALA A 1 -0.94 -4.96 0.00
C ALA A 1 -2.40 -4.85 0.46
N ALA A 2 -3.33 -5.74 0.03
CA ALA A 2 -4.76 -5.64 0.37
C ALA A 2 -5.04 -5.64 1.88
N PHE A 3 -4.47 -6.58 2.64
CA PHE A 3 -4.63 -6.64 4.10
C PHE A 3 -3.99 -5.46 4.82
N GLY A 4 -2.87 -4.94 4.32
CA GLY A 4 -2.26 -3.71 4.86
C GLY A 4 -3.15 -2.49 4.66
N SER A 5 -3.87 -2.40 3.54
CA SER A 5 -4.84 -1.34 3.30
C SER A 5 -6.11 -1.48 4.16
N LEU A 6 -6.53 -2.70 4.46
CA LEU A 6 -7.68 -2.97 5.35
C LEU A 6 -7.50 -2.28 6.71
N VAL A 7 -6.35 -2.49 7.35
CA VAL A 7 -6.08 -1.90 8.66
C VAL A 7 -5.61 -0.46 8.53
N GLY A 8 -4.63 -0.20 7.64
CA GLY A 8 -3.99 1.10 7.54
C GLY A 8 -4.92 2.22 7.09
N VAL A 9 -5.68 2.00 6.01
CA VAL A 9 -6.61 3.01 5.47
C VAL A 9 -7.80 3.21 6.43
N GLY A 10 -8.35 2.11 6.97
CA GLY A 10 -9.46 2.20 7.88
C GLY A 10 -9.15 2.98 9.15
N ALA A 11 -8.02 2.66 9.76
CA ALA A 11 -7.57 3.34 10.96
C ALA A 11 -7.16 4.79 10.70
N ALA A 12 -6.48 5.07 9.59
CA ALA A 12 -6.12 6.44 9.19
C ALA A 12 -7.35 7.33 9.03
N THR A 13 -8.41 6.81 8.39
CA THR A 13 -9.68 7.52 8.28
C THR A 13 -10.30 7.77 9.65
N LEU A 14 -10.34 6.74 10.51
CA LEU A 14 -10.89 6.87 11.86
C LEU A 14 -10.11 7.89 12.69
N VAL A 15 -8.77 7.90 12.62
CA VAL A 15 -7.92 8.92 13.26
C VAL A 15 -8.30 10.31 12.79
N SER A 16 -8.39 10.54 11.47
CA SER A 16 -8.75 11.87 10.92
C SER A 16 -10.10 12.35 11.44
N VAL A 17 -11.12 11.48 11.42
CA VAL A 17 -12.46 11.80 11.91
C VAL A 17 -12.43 12.11 13.41
N LYS A 18 -11.72 11.34 14.23
CA LYS A 18 -11.61 11.55 15.67
C LYS A 18 -10.87 12.84 16.02
N LEU A 19 -9.82 13.18 15.27
CA LEU A 19 -9.13 14.46 15.41
C LEU A 19 -10.07 15.64 15.06
N GLY A 20 -10.87 15.51 14.01
CA GLY A 20 -11.89 16.51 13.67
C GLY A 20 -12.98 16.68 14.73
N GLN A 21 -13.34 15.59 15.43
CA GLN A 21 -14.24 15.60 16.57
C GLN A 21 -13.60 16.13 17.87
N LYS A 22 -12.29 16.41 17.86
CA LYS A 22 -11.46 16.73 19.05
C LYS A 22 -11.43 15.58 20.08
N ASP A 23 -11.73 14.36 19.67
CA ASP A 23 -11.66 13.15 20.50
C ASP A 23 -10.23 12.56 20.42
N TYR A 24 -9.30 13.26 21.07
CA TYR A 24 -7.86 12.93 21.00
C TYR A 24 -7.55 11.59 21.70
N ASP A 25 -8.28 11.25 22.78
CA ASP A 25 -8.10 9.97 23.50
C ASP A 25 -8.42 8.77 22.58
N THR A 26 -9.54 8.85 21.86
CA THR A 26 -9.88 7.77 20.90
C THR A 26 -8.90 7.75 19.74
N ALA A 27 -8.50 8.90 19.17
CA ALA A 27 -7.51 8.95 18.09
C ALA A 27 -6.18 8.30 18.52
N GLN A 28 -5.74 8.55 19.73
CA GLN A 28 -4.54 7.97 20.30
C GLN A 28 -4.65 6.45 20.50
N ARG A 29 -5.82 5.97 20.96
CA ARG A 29 -6.09 4.53 21.06
C ARG A 29 -6.15 3.84 19.70
N VAL A 30 -6.62 4.51 18.65
CA VAL A 30 -6.56 3.99 17.28
C VAL A 30 -5.12 3.73 16.87
N LEU A 31 -4.17 4.62 17.15
CA LEU A 31 -2.75 4.42 16.86
C LEU A 31 -2.22 3.11 17.47
N GLY A 32 -2.49 2.84 18.75
CA GLY A 32 -2.06 1.61 19.40
C GLY A 32 -2.77 0.37 18.85
N ASN A 33 -4.09 0.48 18.59
CA ASN A 33 -4.87 -0.63 18.03
C ASN A 33 -4.39 -1.01 16.61
N VAL A 34 -3.99 -0.03 15.79
CA VAL A 34 -3.40 -0.27 14.46
C VAL A 34 -2.16 -1.11 14.54
N LEU A 35 -1.26 -0.80 15.47
CA LEU A 35 -0.03 -1.59 15.65
C LEU A 35 -0.34 -3.04 15.99
N VAL A 36 -1.19 -3.26 16.99
CA VAL A 36 -1.56 -4.61 17.42
C VAL A 36 -2.28 -5.38 16.30
N LEU A 37 -3.22 -4.73 15.60
CA LEU A 37 -3.94 -5.36 14.47
C LEU A 37 -3.00 -5.70 13.32
N ASN A 38 -2.07 -4.82 12.95
CA ASN A 38 -1.11 -5.10 11.89
C ASN A 38 -0.17 -6.26 12.26
N ILE A 39 0.22 -6.40 13.52
CA ILE A 39 1.00 -7.54 13.98
C ILE A 39 0.16 -8.82 13.88
N ILE A 40 -1.06 -8.83 14.40
CA ILE A 40 -1.92 -10.03 14.40
C ILE A 40 -2.23 -10.47 12.96
N ILE A 41 -2.70 -9.54 12.13
CA ILE A 41 -3.07 -9.85 10.74
C ILE A 41 -1.83 -10.19 9.91
N GLY A 42 -0.72 -9.46 10.12
CA GLY A 42 0.54 -9.73 9.45
C GLY A 42 1.07 -11.13 9.78
N LEU A 43 1.07 -11.53 11.05
CA LEU A 43 1.49 -12.87 11.48
C LEU A 43 0.54 -13.95 10.95
N ALA A 44 -0.79 -13.76 11.09
CA ALA A 44 -1.77 -14.71 10.61
C ALA A 44 -1.63 -14.93 9.09
N PHE A 45 -1.51 -13.84 8.33
CA PHE A 45 -1.29 -13.90 6.88
C PHE A 45 0.03 -14.61 6.53
N THR A 46 1.11 -14.30 7.24
CA THR A 46 2.41 -14.93 7.04
C THR A 46 2.32 -16.43 7.25
N VAL A 47 1.77 -16.87 8.39
CA VAL A 47 1.65 -18.30 8.72
C VAL A 47 0.79 -19.03 7.67
N VAL A 48 -0.39 -18.52 7.37
CA VAL A 48 -1.29 -19.13 6.38
C VAL A 48 -0.62 -19.21 5.00
N THR A 49 0.01 -18.11 4.56
CA THR A 49 0.64 -18.09 3.24
C THR A 49 1.87 -18.99 3.17
N LEU A 50 2.66 -19.12 4.23
CA LEU A 50 3.81 -20.05 4.27
C LEU A 50 3.35 -21.51 4.19
N ILE A 51 2.25 -21.87 4.86
CA ILE A 51 1.71 -23.25 4.82
C ILE A 51 1.25 -23.60 3.39
N PHE A 52 0.65 -22.66 2.68
CA PHE A 52 0.10 -22.86 1.34
C PHE A 52 0.95 -22.24 0.24
N LEU A 53 2.24 -22.00 0.47
CA LEU A 53 3.08 -21.19 -0.44
C LEU A 53 3.17 -21.82 -1.83
N ASP A 54 3.49 -23.10 -1.93
CA ASP A 54 3.65 -23.79 -3.22
C ASP A 54 2.34 -23.84 -4.02
N PRO A 55 1.20 -24.28 -3.46
CA PRO A 55 -0.09 -24.21 -4.14
C PRO A 55 -0.44 -22.77 -4.62
N ILE A 56 -0.13 -21.76 -3.81
CA ILE A 56 -0.37 -20.35 -4.17
C ILE A 56 0.50 -19.94 -5.35
N LEU A 57 1.80 -20.28 -5.35
CA LEU A 57 2.71 -19.93 -6.44
C LEU A 57 2.28 -20.58 -7.77
N TYR A 58 1.90 -21.85 -7.75
CA TYR A 58 1.37 -22.53 -8.94
C TYR A 58 0.04 -21.93 -9.41
N PHE A 59 -0.86 -21.59 -8.50
CA PHE A 59 -2.14 -20.93 -8.82
C PHE A 59 -1.94 -19.59 -9.53
N PHE A 60 -0.89 -18.84 -9.17
CA PHE A 60 -0.54 -17.57 -9.83
C PHE A 60 0.28 -17.73 -11.12
N GLY A 61 0.47 -18.95 -11.59
CA GLY A 61 1.11 -19.24 -12.88
C GLY A 61 2.60 -19.56 -12.80
N GLY A 62 3.09 -19.93 -11.62
CA GLY A 62 4.45 -20.45 -11.46
C GLY A 62 4.62 -21.77 -12.20
N SER A 63 5.73 -21.95 -12.91
CA SER A 63 6.15 -23.21 -13.51
C SER A 63 7.22 -23.90 -12.66
N ASP A 64 7.45 -25.18 -12.87
CA ASP A 64 8.50 -25.94 -12.17
C ASP A 64 9.89 -25.28 -12.29
N ALA A 65 10.15 -24.58 -13.40
CA ALA A 65 11.38 -23.84 -13.62
C ALA A 65 11.48 -22.53 -12.80
N THR A 66 10.35 -21.91 -12.43
CA THR A 66 10.31 -20.57 -11.81
C THR A 66 9.89 -20.59 -10.34
N VAL A 67 9.15 -21.63 -9.90
CA VAL A 67 8.62 -21.72 -8.54
C VAL A 67 9.73 -21.68 -7.48
N GLY A 68 10.91 -22.28 -7.73
CA GLY A 68 12.04 -22.23 -6.81
C GLY A 68 12.48 -20.78 -6.50
N TYR A 69 12.70 -19.99 -7.53
CA TYR A 69 13.09 -18.56 -7.36
C TYR A 69 11.97 -17.72 -6.72
N ALA A 70 10.73 -17.98 -7.11
CA ALA A 70 9.59 -17.30 -6.54
C ALA A 70 9.42 -17.62 -5.05
N ARG A 71 9.66 -18.87 -4.65
CA ARG A 71 9.63 -19.34 -3.27
C ARG A 71 10.70 -18.63 -2.43
N ASP A 72 11.95 -18.61 -2.92
CA ASP A 72 13.07 -17.97 -2.24
C ASP A 72 12.80 -16.50 -1.96
N TYR A 73 12.25 -15.79 -2.95
CA TYR A 73 11.84 -14.40 -2.79
C TYR A 73 10.68 -14.24 -1.78
N MET A 74 9.62 -15.05 -1.97
CA MET A 74 8.38 -14.93 -1.18
C MET A 74 8.58 -15.30 0.29
N VAL A 75 9.42 -16.26 0.61
CA VAL A 75 9.73 -16.63 2.01
C VAL A 75 10.31 -15.42 2.74
N VAL A 76 11.29 -14.73 2.15
CA VAL A 76 11.91 -13.54 2.76
C VAL A 76 10.87 -12.43 2.94
N ILE A 77 10.07 -12.14 1.90
CA ILE A 77 9.00 -11.12 1.98
C ILE A 77 7.97 -11.47 3.05
N LEU A 78 7.59 -12.74 3.16
CA LEU A 78 6.62 -13.20 4.17
C LEU A 78 7.17 -13.08 5.60
N LEU A 79 8.43 -13.40 5.81
CA LEU A 79 9.09 -13.18 7.12
C LEU A 79 9.14 -11.71 7.50
N GLY A 80 9.34 -10.82 6.52
CA GLY A 80 9.29 -9.37 6.70
C GLY A 80 7.89 -8.75 6.66
N ASN A 81 6.84 -9.54 6.41
CA ASN A 81 5.49 -9.03 6.16
C ASN A 81 4.92 -8.20 7.32
N VAL A 82 5.19 -8.57 8.57
CA VAL A 82 4.78 -7.78 9.75
C VAL A 82 5.39 -6.38 9.71
N VAL A 83 6.68 -6.28 9.33
CA VAL A 83 7.36 -4.99 9.16
C VAL A 83 6.66 -4.15 8.10
N THR A 84 6.35 -4.76 6.95
CA THR A 84 5.62 -4.10 5.85
C THR A 84 4.26 -3.57 6.32
N HIS A 85 3.49 -4.38 7.04
CA HIS A 85 2.17 -3.99 7.56
C HIS A 85 2.27 -2.84 8.57
N LEU A 86 3.22 -2.91 9.48
CA LEU A 86 3.48 -1.85 10.48
C LEU A 86 3.91 -0.55 9.80
N TYR A 87 4.87 -0.63 8.87
CA TYR A 87 5.36 0.52 8.10
C TYR A 87 4.23 1.23 7.34
N LEU A 88 3.41 0.47 6.59
CA LEU A 88 2.30 1.02 5.83
C LEU A 88 1.20 1.58 6.73
N GLY A 89 0.87 0.87 7.82
CA GLY A 89 -0.14 1.30 8.79
C GLY A 89 0.25 2.60 9.50
N LEU A 90 1.47 2.68 10.02
CA LEU A 90 1.97 3.90 10.66
C LEU A 90 2.13 5.06 9.69
N ASN A 91 2.55 4.79 8.44
CA ASN A 91 2.62 5.81 7.39
C ASN A 91 1.24 6.43 7.11
N ALA A 92 0.19 5.60 7.05
CA ALA A 92 -1.18 6.06 6.86
C ALA A 92 -1.67 6.90 8.06
N VAL A 93 -1.39 6.45 9.28
CA VAL A 93 -1.72 7.20 10.50
C VAL A 93 -0.95 8.52 10.57
N LEU A 94 0.33 8.54 10.18
CA LEU A 94 1.15 9.75 10.18
C LEU A 94 0.57 10.83 9.25
N ARG A 95 0.09 10.45 8.06
CA ARG A 95 -0.63 11.36 7.16
C ARG A 95 -1.89 11.92 7.81
N SER A 96 -2.65 11.06 8.46
CA SER A 96 -3.93 11.41 9.11
C SER A 96 -3.76 12.20 10.38
N ALA A 97 -2.60 12.10 11.02
CA ALA A 97 -2.21 12.93 12.17
C ALA A 97 -1.79 14.36 11.80
N GLY A 98 -1.85 14.73 10.51
CA GLY A 98 -1.48 16.07 10.04
C GLY A 98 -0.01 16.20 9.61
N HIS A 99 0.72 15.09 9.47
CA HIS A 99 2.12 15.06 9.07
C HIS A 99 2.36 14.39 7.70
N PRO A 100 1.67 14.81 6.60
CA PRO A 100 1.83 14.16 5.30
C PRO A 100 3.25 14.29 4.74
N GLN A 101 3.96 15.38 5.05
CA GLN A 101 5.34 15.56 4.63
C GLN A 101 6.28 14.52 5.28
N LYS A 102 6.13 14.26 6.58
CA LYS A 102 6.91 13.22 7.28
C LYS A 102 6.60 11.84 6.69
N ALA A 103 5.34 11.54 6.39
CA ALA A 103 4.95 10.30 5.73
C ALA A 103 5.54 10.16 4.32
N MET A 104 5.57 11.24 3.54
CA MET A 104 6.21 11.30 2.23
C MET A 104 7.72 11.04 2.33
N VAL A 105 8.41 11.70 3.27
CA VAL A 105 9.84 11.49 3.50
C VAL A 105 10.13 10.02 3.84
N ALA A 106 9.32 9.38 4.71
CA ALA A 106 9.45 7.95 4.99
C ALA A 106 9.36 7.09 3.73
N THR A 107 8.39 7.39 2.86
CA THR A 107 8.18 6.65 1.62
C THR A 107 9.35 6.84 0.64
N ILE A 108 9.78 8.09 0.42
CA ILE A 108 10.91 8.40 -0.46
C ILE A 108 12.20 7.76 0.08
N ALA A 109 12.46 7.89 1.38
CA ALA A 109 13.62 7.26 2.00
C ALA A 109 13.62 5.74 1.81
N THR A 110 12.46 5.07 1.97
CA THR A 110 12.34 3.63 1.71
C THR A 110 12.72 3.29 0.27
N VAL A 111 12.23 4.04 -0.71
CA VAL A 111 12.54 3.81 -2.14
C VAL A 111 14.03 4.04 -2.42
N VAL A 112 14.60 5.14 -1.93
CA VAL A 112 16.03 5.47 -2.14
C VAL A 112 16.92 4.42 -1.50
N ILE A 113 16.65 4.06 -0.24
CA ILE A 113 17.44 3.03 0.47
C ILE A 113 17.33 1.69 -0.24
N ASN A 114 16.14 1.27 -0.65
CA ASN A 114 15.94 0.04 -1.40
C ASN A 114 16.74 0.05 -2.71
N THR A 115 16.65 1.13 -3.51
CA THR A 115 17.38 1.27 -4.77
C THR A 115 18.90 1.17 -4.60
N ILE A 116 19.42 1.65 -3.46
CA ILE A 116 20.86 1.54 -3.14
C ILE A 116 21.20 0.13 -2.66
N LEU A 117 20.35 -0.47 -1.84
CA LEU A 117 20.63 -1.80 -1.26
C LEU A 117 20.42 -2.94 -2.27
N ASP A 118 19.52 -2.79 -3.25
CA ASP A 118 19.27 -3.81 -4.26
C ASP A 118 20.56 -4.26 -4.97
N PRO A 119 21.36 -3.39 -5.64
CA PRO A 119 22.59 -3.82 -6.28
C PRO A 119 23.64 -4.36 -5.29
N VAL A 120 23.70 -3.83 -4.07
CA VAL A 120 24.64 -4.31 -3.04
C VAL A 120 24.33 -5.75 -2.65
N PHE A 121 23.05 -6.07 -2.40
CA PHE A 121 22.68 -7.42 -1.95
C PHE A 121 22.58 -8.42 -3.11
N ILE A 122 22.12 -7.98 -4.28
CA ILE A 122 21.99 -8.84 -5.44
C ILE A 122 23.38 -9.22 -6.00
N TYR A 123 24.23 -8.22 -6.25
CA TYR A 123 25.51 -8.41 -6.94
C TYR A 123 26.70 -8.40 -5.95
N GLY A 124 26.72 -7.49 -4.97
CA GLY A 124 27.83 -7.37 -4.02
C GLY A 124 27.96 -8.58 -3.12
N PHE A 125 26.85 -9.05 -2.51
CA PHE A 125 26.82 -10.25 -1.70
C PHE A 125 26.46 -11.52 -2.48
N GLY A 126 26.05 -11.39 -3.75
CA GLY A 126 25.68 -12.54 -4.57
C GLY A 126 24.40 -13.26 -4.17
N TRP A 127 23.51 -12.60 -3.41
CA TRP A 127 22.27 -13.22 -2.90
C TRP A 127 21.14 -13.28 -3.93
N GLY A 128 21.37 -12.79 -5.16
CA GLY A 128 20.41 -12.87 -6.25
C GLY A 128 19.02 -12.34 -5.85
N ILE A 129 17.99 -13.12 -6.15
CA ILE A 129 16.59 -12.70 -5.93
C ILE A 129 16.24 -12.56 -4.43
N GLN A 130 16.86 -13.35 -3.56
CA GLN A 130 16.70 -13.20 -2.10
C GLN A 130 17.27 -11.87 -1.63
N GLY A 131 18.38 -11.40 -2.23
CA GLY A 131 18.98 -10.11 -1.95
C GLY A 131 18.02 -8.94 -2.19
N ALA A 132 17.25 -8.96 -3.27
CA ALA A 132 16.22 -7.97 -3.56
C ALA A 132 15.11 -7.95 -2.48
N ALA A 133 14.68 -9.13 -2.03
CA ALA A 133 13.69 -9.22 -0.95
C ALA A 133 14.23 -8.66 0.36
N ILE A 134 15.48 -9.01 0.73
CA ILE A 134 16.14 -8.53 1.95
C ILE A 134 16.33 -7.01 1.90
N ALA A 135 16.73 -6.46 0.74
CA ALA A 135 16.88 -5.01 0.55
C ALA A 135 15.55 -4.27 0.80
N THR A 136 14.46 -4.81 0.27
CA THR A 136 13.12 -4.26 0.48
C THR A 136 12.75 -4.24 1.96
N ILE A 137 12.90 -5.36 2.66
CA ILE A 137 12.56 -5.44 4.09
C ILE A 137 13.49 -4.54 4.92
N THR A 138 14.78 -4.50 4.61
CA THR A 138 15.75 -3.65 5.31
C THR A 138 15.40 -2.18 5.18
N ALA A 139 15.05 -1.71 3.97
CA ALA A 139 14.61 -0.34 3.74
C ALA A 139 13.35 0.00 4.55
N GLN A 140 12.40 -0.94 4.61
CA GLN A 140 11.18 -0.77 5.41
C GLN A 140 11.44 -0.77 6.92
N VAL A 141 12.38 -1.60 7.42
CA VAL A 141 12.80 -1.60 8.83
C VAL A 141 13.38 -0.25 9.23
N ILE A 142 14.26 0.32 8.40
CA ILE A 142 14.86 1.64 8.66
C ILE A 142 13.77 2.73 8.70
N ALA A 143 12.87 2.73 7.73
CA ALA A 143 11.75 3.69 7.69
C ALA A 143 10.79 3.49 8.87
N LEU A 144 10.50 2.25 9.25
CA LEU A 144 9.68 1.91 10.40
C LEU A 144 10.32 2.40 11.70
N ALA A 145 11.62 2.18 11.88
CA ALA A 145 12.36 2.68 13.06
C ALA A 145 12.26 4.21 13.17
N TRP A 146 12.38 4.91 12.05
CA TRP A 146 12.18 6.36 12.02
C TRP A 146 10.74 6.77 12.38
N GLN A 147 9.74 6.06 11.88
CA GLN A 147 8.32 6.30 12.25
C GLN A 147 8.09 6.04 13.74
N PHE A 148 8.68 4.98 14.31
CA PHE A 148 8.61 4.74 15.75
C PHE A 148 9.23 5.90 16.55
N LYS A 149 10.36 6.44 16.10
CA LYS A 149 10.98 7.62 16.73
C LYS A 149 10.05 8.83 16.69
N LEU A 150 9.36 9.07 15.57
CA LEU A 150 8.40 10.18 15.44
C LEU A 150 7.24 10.02 16.44
N PHE A 151 6.63 8.84 16.51
CA PHE A 151 5.52 8.59 17.45
C PHE A 151 5.97 8.42 18.91
N SER A 152 7.27 8.36 19.19
CA SER A 152 7.82 8.35 20.56
C SER A 152 7.97 9.75 21.14
N ASN A 153 7.86 10.81 20.31
CA ASN A 153 7.89 12.19 20.77
C ASN A 153 6.57 12.53 21.48
N LYS A 154 6.66 12.83 22.79
CA LYS A 154 5.50 13.16 23.62
C LYS A 154 4.88 14.53 23.33
N GLU A 155 5.57 15.38 22.61
CA GLU A 155 5.06 16.70 22.20
C GLU A 155 4.06 16.58 21.03
N GLU A 156 4.12 15.46 20.29
CA GLU A 156 3.17 15.21 19.20
C GLU A 156 1.81 14.80 19.75
N LEU A 157 0.75 15.23 19.05
CA LEU A 157 -0.63 14.96 19.45
C LEU A 157 -0.93 13.46 19.55
N LEU A 158 -0.39 12.69 18.63
CA LEU A 158 -0.44 11.23 18.66
C LEU A 158 0.96 10.68 18.97
N HIS A 159 1.11 10.06 20.13
CA HIS A 159 2.36 9.47 20.56
C HIS A 159 2.13 8.14 21.31
N PHE A 160 3.16 7.32 21.43
CA PHE A 160 3.07 6.07 22.15
C PHE A 160 3.06 6.30 23.66
N HIS A 161 2.08 5.71 24.34
CA HIS A 161 2.04 5.62 25.80
C HIS A 161 1.43 4.30 26.27
N LYS A 162 1.65 3.96 27.54
CA LYS A 162 1.08 2.76 28.14
C LYS A 162 -0.44 2.82 28.12
N GLY A 163 -1.10 1.76 27.64
CA GLY A 163 -2.56 1.63 27.62
C GLY A 163 -3.23 1.82 26.25
N ILE A 164 -2.55 2.38 25.24
CA ILE A 164 -3.13 2.49 23.89
C ILE A 164 -3.17 1.16 23.13
N PHE A 165 -2.32 0.21 23.51
CA PHE A 165 -2.19 -1.09 22.84
C PHE A 165 -3.31 -2.07 23.18
N ARG A 166 -4.16 -1.74 24.16
CA ARG A 166 -5.31 -2.57 24.53
C ARG A 166 -6.37 -2.47 23.44
N LEU A 167 -6.64 -3.59 22.76
CA LEU A 167 -7.64 -3.66 21.71
C LEU A 167 -9.03 -3.30 22.26
N LYS A 168 -9.68 -2.34 21.62
CA LYS A 168 -11.08 -1.98 21.87
C LYS A 168 -11.93 -2.46 20.71
N LYS A 169 -12.88 -3.37 20.98
CA LYS A 169 -13.76 -3.97 19.96
C LYS A 169 -14.36 -2.93 19.02
N LYS A 170 -14.84 -1.81 19.54
CA LYS A 170 -15.43 -0.73 18.73
C LYS A 170 -14.41 -0.14 17.75
N ILE A 171 -13.20 0.18 18.21
CA ILE A 171 -12.14 0.74 17.35
C ILE A 171 -11.75 -0.26 16.28
N VAL A 172 -11.61 -1.54 16.63
CA VAL A 172 -11.27 -2.62 15.70
C VAL A 172 -12.34 -2.75 14.62
N VAL A 173 -13.61 -2.86 15.03
CA VAL A 173 -14.73 -3.01 14.09
C VAL A 173 -14.86 -1.80 13.18
N ASP A 174 -14.81 -0.59 13.73
CA ASP A 174 -14.92 0.64 12.94
C ASP A 174 -13.77 0.76 11.93
N SER A 175 -12.53 0.46 12.35
CA SER A 175 -11.36 0.49 11.46
C SER A 175 -11.47 -0.54 10.34
N LEU A 176 -11.85 -1.78 10.66
CA LEU A 176 -12.01 -2.83 9.66
C LEU A 176 -13.18 -2.57 8.72
N ALA A 177 -14.31 -2.06 9.23
CA ALA A 177 -15.46 -1.70 8.41
C ALA A 177 -15.13 -0.62 7.36
N ILE A 178 -14.41 0.44 7.78
CA ILE A 178 -13.95 1.48 6.86
C ILE A 178 -12.93 0.93 5.85
N GLY A 179 -11.99 0.11 6.30
CA GLY A 179 -10.96 -0.48 5.45
C GLY A 179 -11.46 -1.59 4.52
N MET A 180 -12.67 -2.10 4.73
CA MET A 180 -13.25 -3.18 3.91
C MET A 180 -13.42 -2.76 2.44
N ALA A 181 -13.82 -1.52 2.17
CA ALA A 181 -14.01 -1.04 0.81
C ALA A 181 -12.70 -1.08 -0.02
N PRO A 182 -11.59 -0.45 0.38
CA PRO A 182 -10.33 -0.56 -0.36
C PRO A 182 -9.76 -1.99 -0.37
N PHE A 183 -10.03 -2.79 0.64
CA PHE A 183 -9.65 -4.20 0.66
C PHE A 183 -10.34 -4.98 -0.45
N LEU A 184 -11.67 -4.89 -0.55
CA LEU A 184 -12.45 -5.56 -1.59
C LEU A 184 -12.10 -5.06 -2.99
N MET A 185 -11.83 -3.76 -3.16
CA MET A 185 -11.36 -3.21 -4.44
C MET A 185 -10.02 -3.84 -4.86
N ASN A 186 -9.06 -3.95 -3.96
CA ASN A 186 -7.77 -4.60 -4.25
C ASN A 186 -7.95 -6.09 -4.57
N LEU A 187 -8.83 -6.78 -3.84
CA LEU A 187 -9.13 -8.19 -4.07
C LEU A 187 -9.75 -8.39 -5.46
N ALA A 188 -10.76 -7.58 -5.80
CA ALA A 188 -11.39 -7.60 -7.13
C ALA A 188 -10.38 -7.33 -8.25
N ALA A 189 -9.49 -6.36 -8.07
CA ALA A 189 -8.43 -6.07 -9.04
C ALA A 189 -7.52 -7.28 -9.27
N CYS A 190 -7.15 -8.02 -8.23
CA CYS A 190 -6.37 -9.25 -8.36
C CYS A 190 -7.13 -10.31 -9.18
N PHE A 191 -8.41 -10.53 -8.90
CA PHE A 191 -9.23 -11.48 -9.66
C PHE A 191 -9.36 -11.09 -11.13
N ILE A 192 -9.58 -9.81 -11.42
CA ILE A 192 -9.66 -9.29 -12.80
C ILE A 192 -8.38 -9.58 -13.57
N VAL A 193 -7.20 -9.32 -12.98
CA VAL A 193 -5.91 -9.59 -13.62
C VAL A 193 -5.74 -11.07 -13.92
N ILE A 194 -6.10 -11.95 -12.99
CA ILE A 194 -6.02 -13.41 -13.19
C ILE A 194 -6.92 -13.85 -14.36
N LEU A 195 -8.19 -13.40 -14.37
CA LEU A 195 -9.15 -13.75 -15.43
C LEU A 195 -8.70 -13.24 -16.80
N ILE A 196 -8.19 -12.00 -16.87
CA ILE A 196 -7.69 -11.43 -18.12
C ILE A 196 -6.49 -12.22 -18.62
N ASN A 197 -5.52 -12.53 -17.74
CA ASN A 197 -4.34 -13.30 -18.14
C ASN A 197 -4.70 -14.70 -18.63
N GLN A 198 -5.63 -15.41 -17.98
CA GLN A 198 -6.13 -16.71 -18.43
C GLN A 198 -6.82 -16.60 -19.79
N GLY A 199 -7.67 -15.58 -19.98
CA GLY A 199 -8.34 -15.36 -21.26
C GLY A 199 -7.36 -15.04 -22.39
N LEU A 200 -6.35 -14.22 -22.13
CA LEU A 200 -5.31 -13.88 -23.10
C LEU A 200 -4.43 -15.08 -23.46
N GLN A 201 -4.09 -15.90 -22.48
CA GLN A 201 -3.31 -17.12 -22.70
C GLN A 201 -4.06 -18.09 -23.62
N HIS A 202 -5.36 -18.25 -23.40
CA HIS A 202 -6.17 -19.18 -24.18
C HIS A 202 -6.43 -18.72 -25.63
N HIS A 203 -6.55 -17.40 -25.88
CA HIS A 203 -6.97 -16.85 -27.19
C HIS A 203 -5.85 -16.16 -27.96
N GLY A 204 -4.79 -15.69 -27.32
CA GLY A 204 -3.78 -14.86 -27.95
C GLY A 204 -2.32 -15.26 -27.66
N GLY A 205 -2.11 -16.28 -26.81
CA GLY A 205 -0.78 -16.76 -26.46
C GLY A 205 0.10 -15.74 -25.75
N ASP A 206 1.40 -16.02 -25.68
CA ASP A 206 2.38 -15.23 -24.94
C ASP A 206 2.53 -13.79 -25.44
N LEU A 207 2.35 -13.57 -26.75
CA LEU A 207 2.44 -12.24 -27.35
C LEU A 207 1.34 -11.31 -26.84
N ALA A 208 0.11 -11.81 -26.70
CA ALA A 208 -1.02 -11.06 -26.19
C ALA A 208 -0.85 -10.72 -24.70
N ILE A 209 -0.31 -11.64 -23.91
CA ILE A 209 0.03 -11.42 -22.49
C ILE A 209 1.11 -10.35 -22.37
N GLY A 210 2.15 -10.40 -23.21
CA GLY A 210 3.22 -9.41 -23.24
C GLY A 210 2.70 -8.01 -23.59
N ALA A 211 1.89 -7.90 -24.65
CA ALA A 211 1.27 -6.64 -25.05
C ALA A 211 0.35 -6.06 -23.96
N PHE A 212 -0.49 -6.90 -23.34
CA PHE A 212 -1.32 -6.49 -22.21
C PHE A 212 -0.51 -6.02 -21.02
N GLY A 213 0.62 -6.70 -20.73
CA GLY A 213 1.55 -6.31 -19.68
C GLY A 213 2.08 -4.88 -19.85
N ILE A 214 2.43 -4.48 -21.07
CA ILE A 214 2.89 -3.11 -21.40
C ILE A 214 1.76 -2.10 -21.19
N VAL A 215 0.58 -2.37 -21.74
CA VAL A 215 -0.61 -1.51 -21.58
C VAL A 215 -0.97 -1.36 -20.10
N ASN A 216 -0.96 -2.45 -19.35
CA ASN A 216 -1.30 -2.44 -17.92
C ASN A 216 -0.31 -1.60 -17.09
N ARG A 217 0.98 -1.65 -17.41
CA ARG A 217 2.00 -0.80 -16.75
C ARG A 217 1.74 0.69 -17.01
N LEU A 218 1.36 1.05 -18.22
CA LEU A 218 1.03 2.42 -18.59
C LEU A 218 -0.23 2.90 -17.85
N VAL A 219 -1.28 2.10 -17.82
CA VAL A 219 -2.52 2.39 -17.07
C VAL A 219 -2.21 2.53 -15.58
N PHE A 220 -1.39 1.63 -15.02
CA PHE A 220 -1.02 1.63 -13.60
C PHE A 220 -0.30 2.91 -13.18
N LEU A 221 0.50 3.53 -14.07
CA LEU A 221 1.15 4.82 -13.80
C LEU A 221 0.11 5.90 -13.50
N PHE A 222 -0.94 6.03 -14.33
CA PHE A 222 -2.01 7.01 -14.10
C PHE A 222 -2.85 6.66 -12.87
N VAL A 223 -3.15 5.39 -12.66
CA VAL A 223 -3.85 4.90 -11.46
C VAL A 223 -3.07 5.26 -10.19
N MET A 224 -1.75 5.13 -10.18
CA MET A 224 -0.91 5.52 -9.04
C MET A 224 -1.01 7.00 -8.69
N ILE A 225 -1.07 7.88 -9.69
CA ILE A 225 -1.27 9.32 -9.47
C ILE A 225 -2.63 9.58 -8.81
N VAL A 226 -3.69 8.94 -9.31
CA VAL A 226 -5.05 9.06 -8.73
C VAL A 226 -5.10 8.50 -7.30
N MET A 227 -4.43 7.38 -7.04
CA MET A 227 -4.30 6.83 -5.69
C MET A 227 -3.57 7.79 -4.75
N GLY A 228 -2.53 8.48 -5.23
CA GLY A 228 -1.85 9.54 -4.47
C GLY A 228 -2.77 10.71 -4.12
N LEU A 229 -3.58 11.17 -5.08
CA LEU A 229 -4.60 12.21 -4.85
C LEU A 229 -5.62 11.77 -3.77
N ASN A 230 -6.10 10.53 -3.85
CA ASN A 230 -7.03 9.98 -2.86
C ASN A 230 -6.40 9.88 -1.47
N GLN A 231 -5.14 9.44 -1.38
CA GLN A 231 -4.42 9.38 -0.11
C GLN A 231 -4.20 10.76 0.53
N GLY A 232 -4.02 11.80 -0.29
CA GLY A 232 -3.96 13.19 0.18
C GLY A 232 -5.31 13.76 0.60
N MET A 233 -6.37 13.42 -0.13
CA MET A 233 -7.75 13.86 0.16
C MET A 233 -8.28 13.27 1.47
N GLN A 234 -8.01 12.00 1.73
CA GLN A 234 -8.61 11.21 2.81
C GLN A 234 -8.46 11.85 4.20
N PRO A 235 -7.27 12.29 4.67
CA PRO A 235 -7.12 12.92 5.97
C PRO A 235 -7.85 14.26 6.05
N ILE A 236 -7.86 15.05 4.97
CA ILE A 236 -8.53 16.34 4.92
C ILE A 236 -10.05 16.16 4.98
N ALA A 237 -10.59 15.24 4.20
CA ALA A 237 -12.01 14.94 4.19
C ALA A 237 -12.46 14.35 5.53
N GLY A 238 -11.71 13.39 6.09
CA GLY A 238 -12.00 12.77 7.39
C GLY A 238 -12.03 13.78 8.53
N TYR A 239 -11.02 14.64 8.62
CA TYR A 239 -10.97 15.69 9.64
C TYR A 239 -12.15 16.65 9.55
N ASN A 240 -12.44 17.19 8.36
CA ASN A 240 -13.54 18.13 8.18
C ASN A 240 -14.91 17.45 8.38
N TYR A 241 -15.05 16.18 8.04
CA TYR A 241 -16.24 15.38 8.35
C TYR A 241 -16.46 15.25 9.86
N GLY A 242 -15.40 14.90 10.59
CA GLY A 242 -15.41 14.83 12.06
C GLY A 242 -15.77 16.16 12.70
N ALA A 243 -15.27 17.27 12.15
CA ALA A 243 -15.57 18.64 12.59
C ALA A 243 -16.95 19.16 12.12
N LYS A 244 -17.76 18.32 11.45
CA LYS A 244 -19.08 18.68 10.87
C LYS A 244 -19.02 19.81 9.83
N GLN A 245 -17.86 20.03 9.20
CA GLN A 245 -17.63 21.03 8.16
C GLN A 245 -17.93 20.47 6.77
N TYR A 246 -19.15 20.00 6.54
CA TYR A 246 -19.55 19.32 5.30
C TYR A 246 -19.29 20.10 4.00
N PRO A 247 -19.44 21.45 3.95
CA PRO A 247 -19.08 22.22 2.77
C PRO A 247 -17.60 22.07 2.36
N ARG A 248 -16.69 21.95 3.34
CA ARG A 248 -15.27 21.72 3.08
C ARG A 248 -15.02 20.29 2.57
N VAL A 249 -15.72 19.31 3.13
CA VAL A 249 -15.66 17.92 2.63
C VAL A 249 -16.06 17.86 1.16
N THR A 250 -17.20 18.48 0.81
CA THR A 250 -17.67 18.53 -0.58
C THR A 250 -16.70 19.27 -1.50
N LYS A 251 -16.10 20.37 -1.03
CA LYS A 251 -15.10 21.12 -1.80
C LYS A 251 -13.86 20.29 -2.09
N VAL A 252 -13.31 19.61 -1.09
CA VAL A 252 -12.13 18.76 -1.24
C VAL A 252 -12.43 17.59 -2.19
N LEU A 253 -13.60 16.95 -2.04
CA LEU A 253 -14.04 15.87 -2.94
C LEU A 253 -14.13 16.35 -4.39
N LYS A 254 -14.77 17.50 -4.66
CA LYS A 254 -14.86 18.08 -6.00
C LYS A 254 -13.48 18.35 -6.60
N ILE A 255 -12.57 18.97 -5.85
CA ILE A 255 -11.21 19.26 -6.31
C ILE A 255 -10.49 17.95 -6.68
N THR A 256 -10.61 16.91 -5.84
CA THR A 256 -9.98 15.61 -6.10
C THR A 256 -10.57 14.94 -7.34
N ILE A 257 -11.90 14.99 -7.52
CA ILE A 257 -12.56 14.46 -8.73
C ILE A 257 -12.07 15.19 -9.98
N TYR A 258 -12.01 16.54 -9.98
CA TYR A 258 -11.50 17.29 -11.12
C TYR A 258 -10.03 16.94 -11.43
N ALA A 259 -9.17 16.90 -10.42
CA ALA A 259 -7.77 16.54 -10.61
C ALA A 259 -7.62 15.10 -11.14
N ALA A 260 -8.35 14.14 -10.57
CA ALA A 260 -8.34 12.75 -11.04
C ALA A 260 -8.87 12.61 -12.48
N THR A 261 -9.93 13.35 -12.83
CA THR A 261 -10.49 13.39 -14.19
C THR A 261 -9.46 13.93 -15.18
N ILE A 262 -8.76 15.01 -14.85
CA ILE A 262 -7.70 15.56 -15.71
C ILE A 262 -6.61 14.50 -15.94
N VAL A 263 -6.13 13.87 -14.87
CA VAL A 263 -5.07 12.83 -14.95
C VAL A 263 -5.52 11.65 -15.82
N THR A 264 -6.71 11.11 -15.57
CA THR A 264 -7.22 9.95 -16.32
C THR A 264 -7.53 10.29 -17.77
N THR A 265 -8.07 11.48 -18.04
CA THR A 265 -8.31 11.97 -19.41
C THR A 265 -7.00 12.16 -20.16
N THR A 266 -5.97 12.70 -19.50
CA THR A 266 -4.62 12.82 -20.10
C THR A 266 -4.07 11.43 -20.48
N GLY A 267 -4.20 10.45 -19.58
CA GLY A 267 -3.79 9.07 -19.87
C GLY A 267 -4.55 8.45 -21.03
N PHE A 268 -5.86 8.68 -21.10
CA PHE A 268 -6.71 8.24 -22.21
C PHE A 268 -6.28 8.87 -23.55
N LEU A 269 -6.08 10.20 -23.58
CA LEU A 269 -5.63 10.91 -24.77
C LEU A 269 -4.23 10.46 -25.23
N MET A 270 -3.30 10.24 -24.29
CA MET A 270 -1.99 9.68 -24.62
C MET A 270 -2.10 8.30 -25.27
N GLY A 271 -2.90 7.42 -24.69
CA GLY A 271 -3.13 6.07 -25.24
C GLY A 271 -3.78 6.08 -26.61
N MET A 272 -4.67 7.06 -26.87
CA MET A 272 -5.42 7.12 -28.10
C MET A 272 -4.67 7.83 -29.25
N PHE A 273 -3.98 8.95 -28.96
CA PHE A 273 -3.36 9.78 -29.99
C PHE A 273 -1.86 9.55 -30.15
N ILE A 274 -1.18 9.07 -29.10
CA ILE A 274 0.28 8.91 -29.11
C ILE A 274 0.70 7.52 -28.59
N PRO A 275 0.05 6.42 -29.02
CA PRO A 275 0.32 5.08 -28.47
C PRO A 275 1.77 4.64 -28.69
N ARG A 276 2.36 4.98 -29.86
CA ARG A 276 3.76 4.61 -30.16
C ARG A 276 4.75 5.25 -29.19
N LEU A 277 4.59 6.54 -28.88
CA LEU A 277 5.44 7.23 -27.90
C LEU A 277 5.24 6.68 -26.50
N ALA A 278 3.99 6.37 -26.11
CA ALA A 278 3.69 5.82 -24.80
C ALA A 278 4.32 4.42 -24.61
N VAL A 279 4.29 3.58 -25.64
CA VAL A 279 4.87 2.23 -25.62
C VAL A 279 6.38 2.25 -25.75
N SER A 280 6.98 3.21 -26.48
CA SER A 280 8.46 3.32 -26.66
C SER A 280 9.22 3.54 -25.35
N ILE A 281 8.53 3.96 -24.27
CA ILE A 281 9.12 4.04 -22.91
C ILE A 281 9.43 2.63 -22.37
N PHE A 282 8.70 1.61 -22.81
CA PHE A 282 8.77 0.26 -22.28
C PHE A 282 9.39 -0.76 -23.24
N THR A 283 9.47 -0.45 -24.52
CA THR A 283 10.05 -1.32 -25.55
C THR A 283 10.67 -0.51 -26.66
N THR A 284 11.77 -0.99 -27.17
CA THR A 284 12.52 -0.40 -28.30
C THR A 284 12.14 -1.01 -29.65
N HIS A 285 11.17 -1.94 -29.66
CA HIS A 285 10.70 -2.63 -30.89
C HIS A 285 9.19 -2.53 -31.03
#